data_6ba9f5a0882ba031bb2c15e151ce03ed
#
_entry.id   6ba9f5a0882ba031bb2c15e151ce03ed
#
_cell.length_a   1.000
_cell.length_b   1.000
_cell.length_c   1.000
_cell.angle_alpha   90.00
_cell.angle_beta   90.00
_cell.angle_gamma   90.00
#
_symmetry.space_group_name_H-M   'P 1'
#
loop_
_entity.id
_entity.type
_entity.pdbx_description
1 polymer ?
#
loop_
_entity_poly.entity_id
_entity_poly.type
_entity_poly.pdbx_seq_one_letter_code
_entity_poly.pdbx_strand_id
1 'polypeptide(L)'
;MKVELNGVEVETTETGFLVNLEDWNEDIAKVIAAQEEIELTDKHWDVINYLRDEFINNKENQPNTRNMIKDIGKIWGEKIDSKSLFDLFPGNPSKQAGRIGGLPESR
;
A
#
# COMPACT_ATOMS: atom_id res chain seq x y z
N MET A 1 -17.74 4.23 2.57
CA MET A 1 -17.22 4.24 3.96
C MET A 1 -16.37 5.46 4.19
N LYS A 2 -16.27 5.89 5.42
CA LYS A 2 -15.42 7.04 5.77
C LYS A 2 -14.45 6.65 6.87
N VAL A 3 -13.23 7.18 6.77
CA VAL A 3 -12.20 7.03 7.79
C VAL A 3 -11.98 8.40 8.41
N GLU A 4 -12.03 8.48 9.73
CA GLU A 4 -11.81 9.73 10.45
C GLU A 4 -10.42 9.75 11.07
N LEU A 5 -9.72 10.87 10.89
CA LEU A 5 -8.41 11.10 11.50
C LEU A 5 -8.35 12.55 11.98
N ASN A 6 -8.17 12.73 13.29
CA ASN A 6 -8.08 14.06 13.91
C ASN A 6 -9.23 14.99 13.50
N GLY A 7 -10.45 14.44 13.39
CA GLY A 7 -11.64 15.20 13.00
C GLY A 7 -11.80 15.42 11.52
N VAL A 8 -10.87 14.89 10.70
CA VAL A 8 -10.97 14.97 9.23
C VAL A 8 -11.46 13.62 8.70
N GLU A 9 -12.54 13.67 7.94
CA GLU A 9 -13.09 12.47 7.30
C GLU A 9 -12.54 12.33 5.88
N VAL A 10 -12.09 11.13 5.51
CA VAL A 10 -11.73 10.79 4.14
C VAL A 10 -12.65 9.68 3.65
N GLU A 11 -13.02 9.75 2.39
CA GLU A 11 -13.95 8.80 1.81
C GLU A 11 -13.23 7.59 1.23
N THR A 12 -13.76 6.39 1.52
CA THR A 12 -13.22 5.14 1.00
C THR A 12 -14.30 4.35 0.28
N THR A 13 -13.86 3.38 -0.53
CA THR A 13 -14.77 2.42 -1.14
C THR A 13 -15.20 1.38 -0.09
N GLU A 14 -16.13 0.51 -0.44
CA GLU A 14 -16.59 -0.57 0.43
C GLU A 14 -15.45 -1.52 0.83
N THR A 15 -14.42 -1.62 -0.02
CA THR A 15 -13.27 -2.46 0.25
C THR A 15 -12.12 -1.71 0.95
N GLY A 16 -12.36 -0.45 1.32
CA GLY A 16 -11.42 0.34 2.12
C GLY A 16 -10.36 1.11 1.35
N PHE A 17 -10.49 1.20 0.02
CA PHE A 17 -9.58 2.00 -0.80
C PHE A 17 -10.02 3.47 -0.80
N LEU A 18 -9.06 4.40 -0.75
CA LEU A 18 -9.38 5.83 -0.81
C LEU A 18 -10.03 6.18 -2.15
N VAL A 19 -11.09 6.98 -2.09
CA VAL A 19 -11.75 7.49 -3.30
C VAL A 19 -10.89 8.55 -3.97
N ASN A 20 -10.26 9.43 -3.17
CA ASN A 20 -9.41 10.49 -3.66
C ASN A 20 -7.95 10.25 -3.25
N LEU A 21 -7.09 10.08 -4.25
CA LEU A 21 -5.66 9.86 -4.02
C LEU A 21 -5.04 11.00 -3.20
N GLU A 22 -5.54 12.21 -3.38
CA GLU A 22 -5.04 13.42 -2.72
C GLU A 22 -5.29 13.44 -1.21
N ASP A 23 -6.24 12.65 -0.72
CA ASP A 23 -6.55 12.57 0.71
C ASP A 23 -5.52 11.76 1.49
N TRP A 24 -4.63 11.06 0.78
CA TRP A 24 -3.65 10.22 1.44
C TRP A 24 -2.50 11.02 2.06
N ASN A 25 -2.09 10.59 3.24
CA ASN A 25 -0.82 11.00 3.87
C ASN A 25 -0.37 9.84 4.77
N GLU A 26 0.79 10.00 5.40
CA GLU A 26 1.35 8.94 6.25
C GLU A 26 0.45 8.61 7.43
N ASP A 27 -0.24 9.60 8.00
CA ASP A 27 -1.15 9.37 9.11
C ASP A 27 -2.36 8.55 8.68
N ILE A 28 -2.89 8.81 7.50
CA ILE A 28 -3.99 8.02 6.93
C ILE A 28 -3.51 6.57 6.69
N ALA A 29 -2.31 6.40 6.18
CA ALA A 29 -1.73 5.07 5.99
C ALA A 29 -1.66 4.29 7.30
N LYS A 30 -1.26 4.94 8.39
CA LYS A 30 -1.20 4.32 9.71
C LYS A 30 -2.58 3.90 10.21
N VAL A 31 -3.59 4.73 9.98
CA VAL A 31 -4.98 4.40 10.37
C VAL A 31 -5.47 3.17 9.60
N ILE A 32 -5.27 3.15 8.29
CA ILE A 32 -5.70 2.02 7.47
C ILE A 32 -4.96 0.75 7.88
N ALA A 33 -3.64 0.84 8.11
CA ALA A 33 -2.85 -0.30 8.54
C ALA A 33 -3.32 -0.84 9.90
N ALA A 34 -3.66 0.04 10.83
CA ALA A 34 -4.18 -0.36 12.14
C ALA A 34 -5.51 -1.11 12.02
N GLN A 35 -6.37 -0.71 11.09
CA GLN A 35 -7.63 -1.41 10.84
C GLN A 35 -7.40 -2.83 10.33
N GLU A 36 -6.27 -3.06 9.68
CA GLU A 36 -5.90 -4.38 9.15
C GLU A 36 -4.92 -5.11 10.07
N GLU A 37 -4.72 -4.58 11.28
CA GLU A 37 -3.83 -5.16 12.30
C GLU A 37 -2.37 -5.27 11.82
N ILE A 38 -1.93 -4.29 11.03
CA ILE A 38 -0.55 -4.23 10.53
C ILE A 38 0.16 -3.07 11.21
N GLU A 39 1.33 -3.37 11.78
CA GLU A 39 2.24 -2.35 12.29
C GLU A 39 3.25 -2.01 11.20
N LEU A 40 3.29 -0.75 10.78
CA LEU A 40 4.16 -0.32 9.69
C LEU A 40 5.61 -0.19 10.15
N THR A 41 6.49 -0.92 9.48
CA THR A 41 7.94 -0.86 9.68
C THR A 41 8.59 -0.20 8.46
N ASP A 42 9.90 0.01 8.50
CA ASP A 42 10.62 0.59 7.37
C ASP A 42 10.41 -0.21 6.08
N LYS A 43 10.38 -1.53 6.19
CA LYS A 43 10.14 -2.37 5.01
C LYS A 43 8.74 -2.19 4.45
N HIS A 44 7.73 -2.03 5.30
CA HIS A 44 6.38 -1.71 4.85
C HIS A 44 6.37 -0.40 4.06
N TRP A 45 7.03 0.63 4.58
CA TRP A 45 7.10 1.93 3.91
C TRP A 45 7.82 1.84 2.57
N ASP A 46 8.87 1.02 2.47
CA ASP A 46 9.57 0.81 1.19
C ASP A 46 8.62 0.27 0.12
N VAL A 47 7.78 -0.70 0.49
CA VAL A 47 6.81 -1.28 -0.44
C VAL A 47 5.73 -0.27 -0.80
N ILE A 48 5.20 0.46 0.19
CA ILE A 48 4.18 1.48 -0.04
C ILE A 48 4.71 2.57 -0.97
N ASN A 49 5.91 3.08 -0.69
CA ASN A 49 6.52 4.13 -1.51
C ASN A 49 6.81 3.65 -2.92
N TYR A 50 7.25 2.41 -3.07
CA TYR A 50 7.46 1.81 -4.38
C TYR A 50 6.15 1.77 -5.19
N LEU A 51 5.07 1.31 -4.59
CA LEU A 51 3.77 1.22 -5.28
C LEU A 51 3.23 2.61 -5.64
N ARG A 52 3.37 3.58 -4.74
CA ARG A 52 2.94 4.95 -5.02
C ARG A 52 3.77 5.56 -6.16
N ASP A 53 5.07 5.34 -6.16
CA ASP A 53 5.94 5.84 -7.23
C ASP A 53 5.55 5.23 -8.58
N GLU A 54 5.29 3.94 -8.63
CA GLU A 54 4.84 3.28 -9.85
C GLU A 54 3.52 3.83 -10.34
N PHE A 55 2.58 4.10 -9.45
CA PHE A 55 1.29 4.64 -9.84
C PHE A 55 1.39 6.11 -10.29
N ILE A 56 2.08 6.93 -9.52
CA ILE A 56 2.13 8.38 -9.77
C ILE A 56 3.03 8.71 -10.96
N ASN A 57 4.18 8.05 -11.07
CA ASN A 57 5.21 8.41 -12.04
C ASN A 57 5.34 7.46 -13.21
N ASN A 58 4.56 6.39 -13.27
CA ASN A 58 4.65 5.38 -14.33
C ASN A 58 3.28 5.02 -14.89
N LYS A 59 2.52 6.06 -15.29
CA LYS A 59 1.22 5.92 -15.98
C LYS A 59 0.21 5.05 -15.23
N GLU A 60 0.09 5.28 -13.92
CA GLU A 60 -0.84 4.56 -13.05
C GLU A 60 -0.57 3.04 -13.02
N ASN A 61 0.70 2.67 -13.16
CA ASN A 61 1.09 1.26 -13.10
C ASN A 61 0.85 0.67 -11.70
N GLN A 62 0.21 -0.47 -11.64
CA GLN A 62 -0.03 -1.21 -10.40
C GLN A 62 0.57 -2.61 -10.54
N PRO A 63 1.83 -2.81 -10.11
CA PRO A 63 2.49 -4.09 -10.25
C PRO A 63 1.77 -5.20 -9.48
N ASN A 64 1.77 -6.39 -10.06
CA ASN A 64 1.30 -7.57 -9.34
C ASN A 64 2.39 -8.08 -8.38
N THR A 65 2.06 -9.06 -7.54
CA THR A 65 3.01 -9.58 -6.54
C THR A 65 4.30 -10.09 -7.18
N ARG A 66 4.22 -10.74 -8.33
CA ARG A 66 5.41 -11.24 -9.03
C ARG A 66 6.37 -10.12 -9.40
N ASN A 67 5.85 -9.03 -9.96
CA ASN A 67 6.67 -7.87 -10.31
C ASN A 67 7.20 -7.16 -9.07
N MET A 68 6.40 -7.11 -8.00
CA MET A 68 6.83 -6.54 -6.72
C MET A 68 8.03 -7.29 -6.16
N ILE A 69 8.01 -8.62 -6.20
CA ILE A 69 9.13 -9.45 -5.72
C ILE A 69 10.41 -9.06 -6.46
N LYS A 70 10.34 -8.95 -7.77
CA LYS A 70 11.48 -8.60 -8.61
C LYS A 70 12.00 -7.21 -8.30
N ASP A 71 11.10 -6.22 -8.28
CA ASP A 71 11.48 -4.82 -8.13
C ASP A 71 11.93 -4.49 -6.71
N ILE A 72 11.24 -5.00 -5.70
CA ILE A 72 11.60 -4.78 -4.29
C ILE A 72 12.94 -5.47 -3.99
N GLY A 73 13.15 -6.65 -4.55
CA GLY A 73 14.45 -7.31 -4.41
C GLY A 73 15.60 -6.46 -4.92
N LYS A 74 15.40 -5.74 -6.03
CA LYS A 74 16.40 -4.81 -6.55
C LYS A 74 16.60 -3.61 -5.63
N ILE A 75 15.52 -3.07 -5.07
CA ILE A 75 15.58 -1.93 -4.15
C ILE A 75 16.38 -2.29 -2.90
N TRP A 76 16.12 -3.47 -2.34
CA TRP A 76 16.79 -3.94 -1.12
C TRP A 76 18.17 -4.56 -1.38
N GLY A 77 18.50 -4.79 -2.66
CA GLY A 77 19.78 -5.39 -3.03
C GLY A 77 19.90 -6.84 -2.58
N GLU A 78 18.79 -7.56 -2.48
CA GLU A 78 18.79 -8.96 -2.09
C GLU A 78 17.70 -9.72 -2.84
N LYS A 79 17.85 -11.03 -2.91
CA LYS A 79 16.84 -11.89 -3.51
C LYS A 79 15.76 -12.19 -2.48
N ILE A 80 14.51 -11.83 -2.79
CA ILE A 80 13.37 -12.10 -1.93
C ILE A 80 12.38 -13.03 -2.63
N ASP A 81 11.44 -13.59 -1.87
CA ASP A 81 10.39 -14.45 -2.40
C ASP A 81 9.01 -13.91 -2.00
N SER A 82 7.96 -14.62 -2.42
CA SER A 82 6.58 -14.20 -2.10
C SER A 82 6.34 -14.16 -0.59
N LYS A 83 6.94 -15.07 0.16
CA LYS A 83 6.80 -15.10 1.61
C LYS A 83 7.26 -13.81 2.26
N SER A 84 8.35 -13.21 1.76
CA SER A 84 8.86 -11.94 2.29
C SER A 84 7.80 -10.84 2.23
N LEU A 85 7.05 -10.77 1.12
CA LEU A 85 5.98 -9.78 0.97
C LEU A 85 4.72 -10.16 1.75
N PHE A 86 4.34 -11.44 1.78
CA PHE A 86 3.19 -11.89 2.54
C PHE A 86 3.40 -11.76 4.05
N ASP A 87 4.63 -11.84 4.53
CA ASP A 87 4.94 -11.57 5.95
C ASP A 87 4.66 -10.11 6.31
N LEU A 88 4.86 -9.18 5.36
CA LEU A 88 4.57 -7.76 5.55
C LEU A 88 3.09 -7.45 5.35
N PHE A 89 2.48 -8.03 4.34
CA PHE A 89 1.09 -7.78 3.95
C PHE A 89 0.35 -9.11 3.75
N PRO A 90 -0.12 -9.72 4.85
CA PRO A 90 -0.69 -11.09 4.79
C PRO A 90 -1.92 -11.26 3.93
N GLY A 91 -2.70 -10.20 3.74
CA GLY A 91 -3.92 -10.27 2.95
C GLY A 91 -3.66 -10.49 1.47
N ASN A 92 -2.84 -9.65 0.89
CA ASN A 92 -2.38 -9.73 -0.50
C ASN A 92 -1.43 -8.55 -0.71
N PRO A 93 -0.13 -8.78 -0.93
CA PRO A 93 0.83 -7.68 -0.96
C PRO A 93 0.48 -6.54 -1.92
N SER A 94 0.07 -6.85 -3.14
CA SER A 94 -0.24 -5.79 -4.11
C SER A 94 -1.50 -5.01 -3.73
N LYS A 95 -2.55 -5.68 -3.28
CA LYS A 95 -3.81 -5.03 -2.89
C LYS A 95 -3.72 -4.36 -1.53
N GLN A 96 -3.19 -5.06 -0.53
CA GLN A 96 -3.13 -4.54 0.83
C GLN A 96 -2.18 -3.35 0.95
N ALA A 97 -0.99 -3.45 0.36
CA ALA A 97 -0.06 -2.34 0.34
C ALA A 97 -0.61 -1.17 -0.48
N GLY A 98 -1.32 -1.43 -1.57
CA GLY A 98 -1.98 -0.40 -2.36
C GLY A 98 -3.07 0.32 -1.58
N ARG A 99 -3.87 -0.42 -0.82
CA ARG A 99 -4.92 0.15 0.04
C ARG A 99 -4.32 1.08 1.09
N ILE A 100 -3.31 0.61 1.80
CA ILE A 100 -2.61 1.39 2.82
C ILE A 100 -1.93 2.61 2.19
N GLY A 101 -1.39 2.45 0.98
CA GLY A 101 -0.73 3.51 0.23
C GLY A 101 -1.66 4.50 -0.45
N GLY A 102 -2.97 4.37 -0.26
CA GLY A 102 -3.95 5.31 -0.81
C GLY A 102 -4.19 5.19 -2.29
N LEU A 103 -3.79 4.09 -2.92
CA LEU A 103 -3.99 3.86 -4.35
C LEU A 103 -5.39 3.31 -4.63
N PRO A 104 -5.91 3.49 -5.86
CA PRO A 104 -7.18 2.87 -6.23
C PRO A 104 -7.07 1.34 -6.22
N GLU A 105 -8.21 0.67 -6.09
CA GLU A 105 -8.24 -0.78 -6.11
C GLU A 105 -7.72 -1.31 -7.46
N SER A 106 -6.75 -2.21 -7.40
CA SER A 106 -6.22 -2.84 -8.60
C SER A 106 -7.17 -3.93 -9.09
N ARG A 107 -7.14 -4.16 -10.38
CA ARG A 107 -7.97 -5.19 -11.00
C ARG A 107 -7.32 -6.56 -10.88
#